data_6f579fce93d0439a90182b534e85dd8a
#
_entry.id   6f579fce93d0439a90182b534e85dd8a
#
_cell.length_a   1.000
_cell.length_b   1.000
_cell.length_c   1.000
_cell.angle_alpha   90.00
_cell.angle_beta   90.00
_cell.angle_gamma   90.00
#
_symmetry.space_group_name_H-M   'P 1'
#
loop_
_entity.id
_entity.type
_entity.pdbx_description
1 polymer ?
#
loop_
_entity_poly.entity_id
_entity_poly.type
_entity_poly.pdbx_seq_one_letter_code
_entity_poly.pdbx_strand_id
1 'polypeptide(L)'
;MRTLVVLPTYNEILNIESMLRALRHAVPAAQILVVDDGSPDGTAKEALDVADELGNIDVLQRPMKSGLGGAYRAGFAWGIEHGYDHFVEIDCDFSHDPNALPELLRAAETNDVVIGSRYVQGGHIPQWTLARRLLSRGGNQYASIMLGLRVADSTAGYRVYSKHALEIIDFERVTADGYGFQIEMTYRARRGGASIIEVPISFTDRELGESKMSGAIVVEALGLVTKWALARPFAKRRS
;
A
#
# COMPACT_ATOMS: atom_id res chain seq x y z
N MET A 1 -8.87 -14.32 12.61
CA MET A 1 -8.63 -13.25 11.65
C MET A 1 -7.68 -13.78 10.59
N ARG A 2 -8.15 -13.96 9.34
CA ARG A 2 -7.31 -14.45 8.23
C ARG A 2 -6.68 -13.26 7.52
N THR A 3 -5.36 -13.19 7.52
CA THR A 3 -4.62 -12.06 6.94
C THR A 3 -3.94 -12.46 5.64
N LEU A 4 -4.07 -11.62 4.61
CA LEU A 4 -3.37 -11.71 3.34
C LEU A 4 -2.39 -10.56 3.20
N VAL A 5 -1.12 -10.86 2.99
CA VAL A 5 -0.11 -9.87 2.59
C VAL A 5 -0.03 -9.88 1.07
N VAL A 6 -0.38 -8.77 0.44
CA VAL A 6 -0.29 -8.58 -1.02
C VAL A 6 1.04 -7.91 -1.31
N LEU A 7 1.90 -8.60 -2.04
CA LEU A 7 3.25 -8.19 -2.38
C LEU A 7 3.40 -8.04 -3.91
N PRO A 8 3.19 -6.84 -4.46
CA PRO A 8 3.38 -6.58 -5.88
C PRO A 8 4.85 -6.67 -6.29
N THR A 9 5.12 -7.34 -7.40
CA THR A 9 6.48 -7.47 -7.95
C THR A 9 6.56 -7.15 -9.43
N TYR A 10 7.65 -6.52 -9.83
CA TYR A 10 8.09 -6.38 -11.21
C TYR A 10 9.60 -6.13 -11.25
N ASN A 11 10.39 -7.11 -11.70
CA ASN A 11 11.86 -7.11 -11.67
C ASN A 11 12.42 -6.91 -10.25
N GLU A 12 12.05 -7.82 -9.35
CA GLU A 12 12.47 -7.81 -7.94
C GLU A 12 13.25 -9.08 -7.55
N ILE A 13 13.93 -9.71 -8.52
CA ILE A 13 14.71 -10.96 -8.29
C ILE A 13 15.73 -10.83 -7.17
N LEU A 14 16.30 -9.62 -6.96
CA LEU A 14 17.30 -9.35 -5.92
C LEU A 14 16.71 -9.25 -4.51
N ASN A 15 15.40 -9.01 -4.41
CA ASN A 15 14.72 -8.71 -3.15
C ASN A 15 13.75 -9.82 -2.71
N ILE A 16 13.15 -10.54 -3.68
CA ILE A 16 11.97 -11.37 -3.44
C ILE A 16 12.19 -12.46 -2.39
N GLU A 17 13.27 -13.25 -2.47
CA GLU A 17 13.55 -14.30 -1.48
C GLU A 17 13.68 -13.72 -0.08
N SER A 18 14.54 -12.70 0.10
CA SER A 18 14.79 -12.08 1.39
C SER A 18 13.53 -11.45 1.99
N MET A 19 12.69 -10.82 1.16
CA MET A 19 11.42 -10.23 1.58
C MET A 19 10.41 -11.30 2.03
N LEU A 20 10.27 -12.39 1.28
CA LEU A 20 9.38 -13.49 1.66
C LEU A 20 9.80 -14.14 2.99
N ARG A 21 11.10 -14.36 3.19
CA ARG A 21 11.63 -14.87 4.47
C ARG A 21 11.39 -13.90 5.62
N ALA A 22 11.61 -12.61 5.41
CA ALA A 22 11.38 -11.58 6.43
C ALA A 22 9.89 -11.47 6.81
N LEU A 23 8.98 -11.47 5.83
CA LEU A 23 7.54 -11.46 6.07
C LEU A 23 7.08 -12.74 6.78
N ARG A 24 7.57 -13.91 6.39
CA ARG A 24 7.27 -15.17 7.06
C ARG A 24 7.71 -15.17 8.52
N HIS A 25 8.89 -14.57 8.81
CA HIS A 25 9.38 -14.42 10.18
C HIS A 25 8.50 -13.46 11.00
N ALA A 26 8.15 -12.30 10.42
CA ALA A 26 7.38 -11.26 11.12
C ALA A 26 5.92 -11.67 11.39
N VAL A 27 5.28 -12.37 10.42
CA VAL A 27 3.87 -12.76 10.49
C VAL A 27 3.65 -14.22 10.03
N PRO A 28 4.09 -15.21 10.83
CA PRO A 28 4.12 -16.62 10.42
C PRO A 28 2.74 -17.21 10.08
N ALA A 29 1.66 -16.65 10.62
CA ALA A 29 0.29 -17.12 10.36
C ALA A 29 -0.38 -16.47 9.13
N ALA A 30 0.22 -15.41 8.55
CA ALA A 30 -0.37 -14.73 7.41
C ALA A 30 -0.11 -15.51 6.11
N GLN A 31 -1.06 -15.45 5.18
CA GLN A 31 -0.84 -15.82 3.79
C GLN A 31 -0.11 -14.69 3.09
N ILE A 32 0.85 -14.99 2.25
CA ILE A 32 1.52 -14.03 1.37
C ILE A 32 1.08 -14.33 -0.07
N LEU A 33 0.63 -13.32 -0.78
CA LEU A 33 0.32 -13.39 -2.21
C LEU A 33 1.30 -12.48 -2.96
N VAL A 34 2.24 -13.08 -3.66
CA VAL A 34 3.07 -12.38 -4.63
C VAL A 34 2.24 -12.11 -5.87
N VAL A 35 2.09 -10.85 -6.27
CA VAL A 35 1.39 -10.46 -7.49
C VAL A 35 2.42 -9.98 -8.50
N ASP A 36 2.83 -10.89 -9.38
CA ASP A 36 3.89 -10.62 -10.35
C ASP A 36 3.34 -10.10 -11.69
N ASP A 37 3.78 -8.94 -12.10
CA ASP A 37 3.34 -8.24 -13.31
C ASP A 37 4.13 -8.67 -14.57
N GLY A 38 4.40 -9.95 -14.69
CA GLY A 38 5.12 -10.53 -15.85
C GLY A 38 6.61 -10.17 -15.85
N SER A 39 7.28 -10.33 -14.70
CA SER A 39 8.72 -10.06 -14.55
C SER A 39 9.56 -10.93 -15.49
N PRO A 40 10.39 -10.35 -16.37
CA PRO A 40 11.27 -11.10 -17.24
C PRO A 40 12.55 -11.62 -16.56
N ASP A 41 12.86 -11.15 -15.35
CA ASP A 41 14.11 -11.43 -14.62
C ASP A 41 14.08 -12.74 -13.81
N GLY A 42 12.95 -13.45 -13.77
CA GLY A 42 12.79 -14.68 -13.01
C GLY A 42 12.18 -14.52 -11.62
N THR A 43 11.74 -13.30 -11.24
CA THR A 43 11.12 -13.00 -9.93
C THR A 43 10.00 -13.99 -9.57
N ALA A 44 9.06 -14.27 -10.51
CA ALA A 44 7.94 -15.17 -10.24
C ALA A 44 8.40 -16.62 -9.98
N LYS A 45 9.44 -17.08 -10.72
CA LYS A 45 10.00 -18.42 -10.52
C LYS A 45 10.65 -18.52 -9.13
N GLU A 46 11.46 -17.54 -8.75
CA GLU A 46 12.11 -17.50 -7.43
C GLU A 46 11.07 -17.48 -6.32
N ALA A 47 9.98 -16.71 -6.48
CA ALA A 47 8.88 -16.68 -5.52
C ALA A 47 8.21 -18.05 -5.34
N LEU A 48 8.04 -18.83 -6.43
CA LEU A 48 7.52 -20.20 -6.37
C LEU A 48 8.48 -21.17 -5.67
N ASP A 49 9.77 -21.09 -5.99
CA ASP A 49 10.79 -21.93 -5.35
C ASP A 49 10.83 -21.68 -3.83
N VAL A 50 10.74 -20.42 -3.39
CA VAL A 50 10.65 -20.04 -1.97
C VAL A 50 9.31 -20.45 -1.34
N ALA A 51 8.21 -20.40 -2.10
CA ALA A 51 6.88 -20.82 -1.63
C ALA A 51 6.85 -22.31 -1.28
N ASP A 52 7.50 -23.16 -2.08
CA ASP A 52 7.62 -24.60 -1.83
C ASP A 52 8.38 -24.89 -0.53
N GLU A 53 9.36 -24.06 -0.18
CA GLU A 53 10.14 -24.18 1.05
C GLU A 53 9.39 -23.69 2.30
N LEU A 54 8.81 -22.46 2.23
CA LEU A 54 8.28 -21.77 3.40
C LEU A 54 6.79 -22.04 3.68
N GLY A 55 6.03 -22.44 2.67
CA GLY A 55 4.58 -22.62 2.76
C GLY A 55 3.80 -21.29 2.95
N ASN A 56 2.48 -21.38 2.80
CA ASN A 56 1.55 -20.24 2.91
C ASN A 56 1.95 -19.03 2.04
N ILE A 57 2.45 -19.30 0.84
CA ILE A 57 2.79 -18.31 -0.18
C ILE A 57 2.14 -18.77 -1.49
N ASP A 58 1.41 -17.89 -2.14
CA ASP A 58 0.89 -18.07 -3.48
C ASP A 58 1.48 -17.03 -4.43
N VAL A 59 1.55 -17.36 -5.71
CA VAL A 59 2.03 -16.48 -6.76
C VAL A 59 0.95 -16.29 -7.83
N LEU A 60 0.44 -15.07 -7.94
CA LEU A 60 -0.48 -14.65 -8.98
C LEU A 60 0.30 -13.95 -10.10
N GLN A 61 0.54 -14.69 -11.20
CA GLN A 61 1.22 -14.12 -12.35
C GLN A 61 0.21 -13.39 -13.25
N ARG A 62 0.51 -12.14 -13.58
CA ARG A 62 -0.26 -11.33 -14.51
C ARG A 62 0.46 -11.23 -15.86
N PRO A 63 -0.28 -11.17 -16.98
CA PRO A 63 0.35 -11.24 -18.31
C PRO A 63 1.20 -10.02 -18.66
N MET A 64 0.97 -8.88 -18.01
CA MET A 64 1.70 -7.62 -18.29
C MET A 64 1.62 -6.67 -17.11
N LYS A 65 2.60 -5.76 -17.06
CA LYS A 65 2.63 -4.64 -16.11
C LYS A 65 1.45 -3.70 -16.36
N SER A 66 0.62 -3.49 -15.34
CA SER A 66 -0.53 -2.58 -15.39
C SER A 66 -0.60 -1.64 -14.18
N GLY A 67 0.56 -1.28 -13.65
CA GLY A 67 0.70 -0.35 -12.53
C GLY A 67 0.49 -0.97 -11.16
N LEU A 68 0.98 -0.26 -10.14
CA LEU A 68 0.94 -0.70 -8.74
C LEU A 68 -0.50 -0.90 -8.24
N GLY A 69 -1.38 0.06 -8.55
CA GLY A 69 -2.79 -0.03 -8.20
C GLY A 69 -3.49 -1.22 -8.85
N GLY A 70 -3.09 -1.58 -10.08
CA GLY A 70 -3.57 -2.76 -10.77
C GLY A 70 -3.21 -4.05 -10.05
N ALA A 71 -1.97 -4.16 -9.56
CA ALA A 71 -1.50 -5.33 -8.83
C ALA A 71 -2.22 -5.47 -7.47
N TYR A 72 -2.37 -4.38 -6.72
CA TYR A 72 -3.13 -4.41 -5.46
C TYR A 72 -4.60 -4.78 -5.67
N ARG A 73 -5.28 -4.22 -6.67
CA ARG A 73 -6.67 -4.60 -6.97
C ARG A 73 -6.81 -6.09 -7.28
N ALA A 74 -5.89 -6.66 -8.06
CA ALA A 74 -5.88 -8.09 -8.36
C ALA A 74 -5.66 -8.94 -7.09
N GLY A 75 -4.72 -8.55 -6.23
CA GLY A 75 -4.47 -9.23 -4.96
C GLY A 75 -5.65 -9.14 -3.99
N PHE A 76 -6.30 -7.99 -3.89
CA PHE A 76 -7.49 -7.82 -3.05
C PHE A 76 -8.67 -8.66 -3.55
N ALA A 77 -8.94 -8.66 -4.86
CA ALA A 77 -9.99 -9.48 -5.45
C ALA A 77 -9.74 -10.97 -5.17
N TRP A 78 -8.51 -11.44 -5.42
CA TRP A 78 -8.11 -12.82 -5.10
C TRP A 78 -8.34 -13.14 -3.62
N GLY A 79 -7.93 -12.26 -2.72
CA GLY A 79 -8.06 -12.48 -1.29
C GLY A 79 -9.51 -12.48 -0.79
N ILE A 80 -10.39 -11.63 -1.36
CA ILE A 80 -11.82 -11.63 -1.05
C ILE A 80 -12.46 -12.95 -1.48
N GLU A 81 -12.13 -13.44 -2.68
CA GLU A 81 -12.61 -14.72 -3.22
C GLU A 81 -12.18 -15.90 -2.31
N HIS A 82 -10.96 -15.83 -1.73
CA HIS A 82 -10.42 -16.86 -0.84
C HIS A 82 -10.80 -16.66 0.64
N GLY A 83 -11.63 -15.67 0.96
CA GLY A 83 -12.22 -15.47 2.29
C GLY A 83 -11.25 -14.94 3.34
N TYR A 84 -10.35 -14.01 2.96
CA TYR A 84 -9.51 -13.26 3.89
C TYR A 84 -10.27 -12.08 4.50
N ASP A 85 -9.90 -11.73 5.74
CA ASP A 85 -10.53 -10.65 6.52
C ASP A 85 -9.72 -9.35 6.47
N HIS A 86 -8.38 -9.46 6.40
CA HIS A 86 -7.45 -8.34 6.41
C HIS A 86 -6.46 -8.45 5.26
N PHE A 87 -6.15 -7.29 4.66
CA PHE A 87 -5.35 -7.15 3.45
C PHE A 87 -4.23 -6.16 3.73
N VAL A 88 -2.99 -6.61 3.57
CA VAL A 88 -1.80 -5.79 3.78
C VAL A 88 -1.24 -5.37 2.43
N GLU A 89 -0.93 -4.09 2.28
CA GLU A 89 -0.08 -3.56 1.21
C GLU A 89 1.34 -3.38 1.75
N ILE A 90 2.31 -3.91 1.04
CA ILE A 90 3.74 -3.69 1.30
C ILE A 90 4.54 -3.85 0.01
N ASP A 91 5.55 -3.01 -0.21
CA ASP A 91 6.45 -3.10 -1.36
C ASP A 91 7.57 -4.12 -1.13
N CYS A 92 8.08 -4.73 -2.21
CA CYS A 92 9.10 -5.81 -2.17
C CYS A 92 10.54 -5.31 -1.99
N ASP A 93 10.78 -4.03 -1.76
CA ASP A 93 12.11 -3.39 -1.85
C ASP A 93 12.73 -2.99 -0.51
N PHE A 94 12.20 -3.49 0.60
CA PHE A 94 12.61 -3.17 1.96
C PHE A 94 12.52 -1.67 2.34
N SER A 95 11.83 -0.84 1.54
CA SER A 95 11.52 0.53 1.96
C SER A 95 10.64 0.57 3.22
N HIS A 96 9.87 -0.48 3.43
CA HIS A 96 9.05 -0.71 4.61
C HIS A 96 9.60 -1.93 5.38
N ASP A 97 9.85 -1.77 6.67
CA ASP A 97 10.33 -2.84 7.52
C ASP A 97 9.22 -3.87 7.79
N PRO A 98 9.37 -5.15 7.36
CA PRO A 98 8.41 -6.20 7.67
C PRO A 98 8.15 -6.39 9.17
N ASN A 99 9.12 -6.08 10.04
CA ASN A 99 8.98 -6.21 11.49
C ASN A 99 7.98 -5.19 12.09
N ALA A 100 7.60 -4.15 11.37
CA ALA A 100 6.53 -3.24 11.79
C ALA A 100 5.12 -3.81 11.56
N LEU A 101 4.97 -4.85 10.72
CA LEU A 101 3.67 -5.41 10.35
C LEU A 101 2.83 -5.92 11.53
N PRO A 102 3.40 -6.60 12.55
CA PRO A 102 2.60 -7.02 13.71
C PRO A 102 1.92 -5.87 14.46
N GLU A 103 2.54 -4.69 14.51
CA GLU A 103 1.94 -3.50 15.13
C GLU A 103 0.79 -2.94 14.30
N LEU A 104 0.96 -2.87 12.97
CA LEU A 104 -0.10 -2.45 12.05
C LEU A 104 -1.31 -3.42 12.14
N LEU A 105 -1.07 -4.71 12.18
CA LEU A 105 -2.13 -5.73 12.30
C LEU A 105 -2.87 -5.62 13.63
N ARG A 106 -2.17 -5.35 14.73
CA ARG A 106 -2.81 -5.10 16.03
C ARG A 106 -3.72 -3.88 15.99
N ALA A 107 -3.28 -2.80 15.34
CA ALA A 107 -4.12 -1.61 15.16
C ALA A 107 -5.35 -1.87 14.27
N ALA A 108 -5.24 -2.82 13.31
CA ALA A 108 -6.33 -3.22 12.42
C ALA A 108 -7.42 -4.07 13.10
N GLU A 109 -7.19 -4.59 14.32
CA GLU A 109 -8.23 -5.32 15.07
C GLU A 109 -9.45 -4.44 15.41
N THR A 110 -9.25 -3.14 15.49
CA THR A 110 -10.29 -2.16 15.88
C THR A 110 -10.50 -1.04 14.87
N ASN A 111 -9.77 -1.04 13.76
CA ASN A 111 -9.84 0.01 12.75
C ASN A 111 -9.95 -0.60 11.35
N ASP A 112 -10.70 0.07 10.48
CA ASP A 112 -10.94 -0.40 9.10
C ASP A 112 -9.72 -0.21 8.20
N VAL A 113 -8.97 0.87 8.40
CA VAL A 113 -7.76 1.21 7.63
C VAL A 113 -6.66 1.62 8.59
N VAL A 114 -5.51 0.97 8.49
CA VAL A 114 -4.29 1.36 9.19
C VAL A 114 -3.25 1.81 8.17
N ILE A 115 -2.67 2.98 8.36
CA ILE A 115 -1.63 3.53 7.51
C ILE A 115 -0.31 3.56 8.29
N GLY A 116 0.71 2.89 7.80
CA GLY A 116 2.07 3.06 8.27
C GLY A 116 2.60 4.43 7.85
N SER A 117 2.65 5.35 8.80
CA SER A 117 2.88 6.79 8.54
C SER A 117 4.29 7.22 8.90
N ARG A 118 4.90 7.95 7.98
CA ARG A 118 6.21 8.59 8.14
C ARG A 118 6.14 9.91 8.90
N TYR A 119 4.94 10.50 9.04
CA TYR A 119 4.73 11.88 9.46
C TYR A 119 4.01 12.06 10.79
N VAL A 120 3.56 11.00 11.42
CA VAL A 120 3.08 11.03 12.81
C VAL A 120 4.25 10.95 13.80
N GLN A 121 3.99 11.25 15.06
CA GLN A 121 5.01 11.17 16.11
C GLN A 121 5.60 9.76 16.18
N GLY A 122 6.92 9.64 16.09
CA GLY A 122 7.64 8.36 16.02
C GLY A 122 7.96 7.89 14.60
N GLY A 123 7.35 8.50 13.57
CA GLY A 123 7.67 8.17 12.17
C GLY A 123 9.03 8.74 11.75
N HIS A 124 9.78 8.00 10.92
CA HIS A 124 11.12 8.37 10.50
C HIS A 124 11.37 8.18 9.01
N ILE A 125 12.21 9.07 8.43
CA ILE A 125 12.74 8.98 7.07
C ILE A 125 14.21 9.37 7.11
N PRO A 126 15.12 8.49 7.54
CA PRO A 126 16.49 8.87 7.90
C PRO A 126 17.31 9.40 6.72
N GLN A 127 17.11 8.86 5.52
CA GLN A 127 17.97 9.10 4.36
C GLN A 127 17.55 10.27 3.47
N TRP A 128 16.33 10.84 3.67
CA TRP A 128 15.85 11.89 2.78
C TRP A 128 16.43 13.26 3.11
N THR A 129 16.77 14.00 2.05
CA THR A 129 17.13 15.41 2.16
C THR A 129 15.97 16.25 2.71
N LEU A 130 16.27 17.37 3.35
CA LEU A 130 15.26 18.28 3.89
C LEU A 130 14.29 18.74 2.79
N ALA A 131 14.79 19.06 1.60
CA ALA A 131 13.96 19.48 0.46
C ALA A 131 12.94 18.39 0.05
N ARG A 132 13.39 17.13 -0.05
CA ARG A 132 12.52 15.99 -0.39
C ARG A 132 11.45 15.75 0.70
N ARG A 133 11.83 15.88 1.99
CA ARG A 133 10.88 15.77 3.12
C ARG A 133 9.83 16.87 3.07
N LEU A 134 10.24 18.13 2.85
CA LEU A 134 9.33 19.26 2.78
C LEU A 134 8.36 19.13 1.59
N LEU A 135 8.85 18.72 0.42
CA LEU A 135 8.02 18.49 -0.77
C LEU A 135 6.98 17.39 -0.51
N SER A 136 7.41 16.24 0.02
CA SER A 136 6.51 15.13 0.32
C SER A 136 5.49 15.48 1.40
N ARG A 137 5.93 16.15 2.48
CA ARG A 137 5.03 16.61 3.54
C ARG A 137 4.04 17.65 3.05
N GLY A 138 4.48 18.58 2.20
CA GLY A 138 3.63 19.57 1.56
C GLY A 138 2.58 18.95 0.65
N GLY A 139 2.96 17.95 -0.17
CA GLY A 139 2.03 17.19 -1.01
C GLY A 139 0.97 16.43 -0.20
N ASN A 140 1.37 15.77 0.88
CA ASN A 140 0.43 15.09 1.79
C ASN A 140 -0.52 16.07 2.47
N GLN A 141 -0.01 17.21 2.95
CA GLN A 141 -0.82 18.25 3.57
C GLN A 141 -1.81 18.85 2.56
N TYR A 142 -1.38 19.09 1.31
CA TYR A 142 -2.25 19.55 0.24
C TYR A 142 -3.39 18.56 0.00
N ALA A 143 -3.09 17.28 -0.19
CA ALA A 143 -4.11 16.24 -0.39
C ALA A 143 -5.07 16.16 0.81
N SER A 144 -4.53 16.19 2.03
CA SER A 144 -5.32 16.10 3.26
C SER A 144 -6.29 17.27 3.41
N ILE A 145 -5.86 18.50 3.12
CA ILE A 145 -6.72 19.70 3.17
C ILE A 145 -7.76 19.68 2.06
N MET A 146 -7.33 19.49 0.81
CA MET A 146 -8.20 19.58 -0.37
C MET A 146 -9.30 18.51 -0.34
N LEU A 147 -8.98 17.31 0.12
CA LEU A 147 -9.92 16.19 0.16
C LEU A 147 -10.53 15.93 1.56
N GLY A 148 -10.03 16.60 2.61
CA GLY A 148 -10.50 16.41 3.97
C GLY A 148 -10.16 15.03 4.53
N LEU A 149 -8.96 14.51 4.22
CA LEU A 149 -8.57 13.14 4.56
C LEU A 149 -8.34 12.95 6.05
N ARG A 150 -7.84 13.99 6.75
CA ARG A 150 -7.48 13.97 8.17
C ARG A 150 -6.43 12.90 8.49
N VAL A 151 -5.47 12.73 7.60
CA VAL A 151 -4.28 11.89 7.76
C VAL A 151 -3.04 12.70 7.43
N ALA A 152 -1.91 12.36 8.04
CA ALA A 152 -0.64 13.01 7.81
C ALA A 152 0.11 12.42 6.60
N ASP A 153 -0.11 11.12 6.30
CA ASP A 153 0.57 10.39 5.24
C ASP A 153 -0.39 9.63 4.32
N SER A 154 -1.00 10.35 3.39
CA SER A 154 -1.92 9.78 2.40
C SER A 154 -1.23 9.04 1.25
N THR A 155 0.10 9.13 1.14
CA THR A 155 0.89 8.52 0.06
C THR A 155 1.69 7.30 0.50
N ALA A 156 1.64 6.92 1.78
CA ALA A 156 2.30 5.72 2.26
C ALA A 156 1.70 4.47 1.60
N GLY A 157 2.57 3.53 1.20
CA GLY A 157 2.19 2.25 0.59
C GLY A 157 2.20 1.07 1.57
N TYR A 158 2.44 1.30 2.86
CA TYR A 158 2.37 0.28 3.89
C TYR A 158 1.06 0.41 4.65
N ARG A 159 0.11 -0.48 4.38
CA ARG A 159 -1.25 -0.36 4.90
C ARG A 159 -1.87 -1.69 5.25
N VAL A 160 -2.86 -1.63 6.13
CA VAL A 160 -3.77 -2.76 6.38
C VAL A 160 -5.19 -2.27 6.17
N TYR A 161 -5.97 -3.04 5.43
CA TYR A 161 -7.40 -2.82 5.21
C TYR A 161 -8.19 -3.99 5.77
N SER A 162 -9.29 -3.72 6.44
CA SER A 162 -10.31 -4.74 6.67
C SER A 162 -11.07 -5.05 5.37
N LYS A 163 -11.66 -6.23 5.27
CA LYS A 163 -12.58 -6.56 4.17
C LYS A 163 -13.69 -5.51 4.04
N HIS A 164 -14.26 -5.09 5.17
CA HIS A 164 -15.27 -4.03 5.22
C HIS A 164 -14.77 -2.71 4.64
N ALA A 165 -13.51 -2.32 4.92
CA ALA A 165 -12.91 -1.13 4.32
C ALA A 165 -12.85 -1.23 2.79
N LEU A 166 -12.42 -2.38 2.24
CA LEU A 166 -12.35 -2.58 0.80
C LEU A 166 -13.73 -2.52 0.13
N GLU A 167 -14.77 -3.03 0.79
CA GLU A 167 -16.17 -2.92 0.34
C GLU A 167 -16.64 -1.46 0.33
N ILE A 168 -16.38 -0.70 1.41
CA ILE A 168 -16.69 0.74 1.49
C ILE A 168 -15.98 1.55 0.40
N ILE A 169 -14.71 1.25 0.15
CA ILE A 169 -13.87 1.94 -0.84
C ILE A 169 -14.37 1.66 -2.26
N ASP A 170 -15.00 0.50 -2.50
CA ASP A 170 -15.31 0.00 -3.85
C ASP A 170 -14.02 -0.02 -4.70
N PHE A 171 -13.01 -0.77 -4.18
CA PHE A 171 -11.62 -0.73 -4.66
C PHE A 171 -11.47 -1.10 -6.14
N GLU A 172 -12.39 -1.88 -6.69
CA GLU A 172 -12.41 -2.25 -8.11
C GLU A 172 -12.59 -1.02 -9.02
N ARG A 173 -13.27 0.03 -8.53
CA ARG A 173 -13.49 1.29 -9.24
C ARG A 173 -12.42 2.34 -9.00
N VAL A 174 -11.39 2.03 -8.24
CA VAL A 174 -10.22 2.90 -8.11
C VAL A 174 -9.44 2.86 -9.42
N THR A 175 -9.23 4.01 -10.04
CA THR A 175 -8.61 4.10 -11.36
C THR A 175 -7.23 4.74 -11.35
N ALA A 176 -6.88 5.41 -10.28
CA ALA A 176 -5.57 6.04 -10.13
C ALA A 176 -4.46 5.00 -9.92
N ASP A 177 -3.23 5.38 -10.23
CA ASP A 177 -2.03 4.59 -10.04
C ASP A 177 -1.00 5.31 -9.15
N GLY A 178 0.03 4.60 -8.72
CA GLY A 178 1.11 5.15 -7.92
C GLY A 178 0.61 5.87 -6.66
N TYR A 179 1.04 7.10 -6.43
CA TYR A 179 0.57 7.91 -5.29
C TYR A 179 -0.91 8.24 -5.38
N GLY A 180 -1.44 8.41 -6.60
CA GLY A 180 -2.86 8.67 -6.83
C GLY A 180 -3.73 7.55 -6.28
N PHE A 181 -3.29 6.29 -6.44
CA PHE A 181 -3.98 5.12 -5.91
C PHE A 181 -4.14 5.21 -4.39
N GLN A 182 -3.07 5.47 -3.65
CA GLN A 182 -3.09 5.55 -2.20
C GLN A 182 -3.97 6.70 -1.68
N ILE A 183 -3.92 7.85 -2.37
CA ILE A 183 -4.76 9.01 -2.05
C ILE A 183 -6.24 8.71 -2.33
N GLU A 184 -6.56 8.07 -3.49
CA GLU A 184 -7.93 7.71 -3.85
C GLU A 184 -8.53 6.71 -2.86
N MET A 185 -7.78 5.66 -2.49
CA MET A 185 -8.16 4.67 -1.47
C MET A 185 -8.52 5.36 -0.14
N THR A 186 -7.64 6.26 0.35
CA THR A 186 -7.88 7.02 1.58
C THR A 186 -9.11 7.91 1.46
N TYR A 187 -9.27 8.59 0.33
CA TYR A 187 -10.40 9.49 0.08
C TYR A 187 -11.73 8.75 0.07
N ARG A 188 -11.80 7.61 -0.62
CA ARG A 188 -13.00 6.77 -0.66
C ARG A 188 -13.32 6.17 0.70
N ALA A 189 -12.33 5.65 1.43
CA ALA A 189 -12.47 5.16 2.79
C ALA A 189 -13.06 6.24 3.73
N ARG A 190 -12.48 7.45 3.71
CA ARG A 190 -12.96 8.58 4.53
C ARG A 190 -14.39 8.99 4.17
N ARG A 191 -14.74 9.02 2.89
CA ARG A 191 -16.10 9.36 2.45
C ARG A 191 -17.14 8.31 2.81
N GLY A 192 -16.74 7.06 2.79
CA GLY A 192 -17.59 5.93 3.18
C GLY A 192 -17.75 5.77 4.68
N GLY A 193 -17.01 6.55 5.49
CA GLY A 193 -17.11 6.52 6.95
C GLY A 193 -16.21 5.48 7.64
N ALA A 194 -15.27 4.88 6.91
CA ALA A 194 -14.30 3.95 7.49
C ALA A 194 -13.45 4.62 8.57
N SER A 195 -13.16 3.89 9.64
CA SER A 195 -12.20 4.29 10.67
C SER A 195 -10.79 4.19 10.10
N ILE A 196 -10.01 5.29 10.21
CA ILE A 196 -8.63 5.35 9.70
C ILE A 196 -7.71 5.79 10.83
N ILE A 197 -6.65 5.02 11.07
CA ILE A 197 -5.58 5.36 12.03
C ILE A 197 -4.22 5.33 11.35
N GLU A 198 -3.28 6.10 11.87
CA GLU A 198 -1.88 6.10 11.45
C GLU A 198 -1.00 5.53 12.55
N VAL A 199 -0.12 4.59 12.18
CA VAL A 199 0.89 3.97 13.05
C VAL A 199 2.26 4.44 12.57
N PRO A 200 3.17 4.89 13.45
CA PRO A 200 4.47 5.36 13.03
C PRO A 200 5.31 4.22 12.43
N ILE A 201 5.97 4.50 11.31
CA ILE A 201 6.94 3.58 10.70
C ILE A 201 8.25 4.30 10.37
N SER A 202 9.33 3.51 10.24
CA SER A 202 10.57 3.95 9.59
C SER A 202 10.47 3.61 8.11
N PHE A 203 10.79 4.59 7.25
CA PHE A 203 10.88 4.41 5.81
C PHE A 203 12.33 4.64 5.36
N THR A 204 12.92 3.66 4.70
CA THR A 204 14.26 3.75 4.12
C THR A 204 14.19 3.79 2.60
N ASP A 205 15.16 4.41 1.93
CA ASP A 205 15.25 4.25 0.49
C ASP A 205 15.69 2.80 0.19
N ARG A 206 15.20 2.25 -0.93
CA ARG A 206 15.58 0.90 -1.38
C ARG A 206 17.09 0.77 -1.49
N GLU A 207 17.64 -0.38 -1.10
CA GLU A 207 19.07 -0.66 -1.19
C GLU A 207 19.43 -1.26 -2.55
N LEU A 208 18.54 -2.04 -3.15
CA LEU A 208 18.76 -2.76 -4.40
C LEU A 208 17.67 -2.38 -5.43
N GLY A 209 18.06 -2.32 -6.70
CA GLY A 209 17.15 -1.99 -7.80
C GLY A 209 17.02 -0.49 -8.09
N GLU A 210 16.25 -0.14 -9.14
CA GLU A 210 16.05 1.24 -9.59
C GLU A 210 14.73 1.82 -9.05
N SER A 211 14.76 3.08 -8.61
CA SER A 211 13.54 3.79 -8.21
C SER A 211 12.65 4.07 -9.42
N LYS A 212 11.43 3.56 -9.38
CA LYS A 212 10.41 3.76 -10.43
C LYS A 212 9.68 5.12 -10.27
N MET A 213 10.11 5.95 -9.31
CA MET A 213 9.49 7.24 -8.98
C MET A 213 10.00 8.37 -9.86
N SER A 214 9.09 9.11 -10.48
CA SER A 214 9.42 10.30 -11.28
C SER A 214 8.64 11.52 -10.80
N GLY A 215 9.17 12.73 -11.07
CA GLY A 215 8.45 13.98 -10.80
C GLY A 215 7.09 14.07 -11.49
N ALA A 216 6.91 13.39 -12.62
CA ALA A 216 5.66 13.32 -13.35
C ALA A 216 4.54 12.66 -12.50
N ILE A 217 4.85 11.62 -11.74
CA ILE A 217 3.90 10.93 -10.84
C ILE A 217 3.40 11.88 -9.73
N VAL A 218 4.28 12.75 -9.22
CA VAL A 218 3.88 13.75 -8.22
C VAL A 218 2.92 14.78 -8.81
N VAL A 219 3.23 15.30 -10.00
CA VAL A 219 2.37 16.28 -10.69
C VAL A 219 1.01 15.67 -11.04
N GLU A 220 0.98 14.42 -11.52
CA GLU A 220 -0.24 13.68 -11.80
C GLU A 220 -1.12 13.54 -10.54
N ALA A 221 -0.52 13.12 -9.42
CA ALA A 221 -1.24 12.97 -8.15
C ALA A 221 -1.85 14.30 -7.68
N LEU A 222 -1.12 15.41 -7.77
CA LEU A 222 -1.62 16.74 -7.43
C LEU A 222 -2.77 17.16 -8.35
N GLY A 223 -2.68 16.87 -9.65
CA GLY A 223 -3.75 17.10 -10.62
C GLY A 223 -5.03 16.31 -10.30
N LEU A 224 -4.88 15.02 -9.95
CA LEU A 224 -6.00 14.18 -9.52
C LEU A 224 -6.66 14.71 -8.24
N VAL A 225 -5.88 15.10 -7.24
CA VAL A 225 -6.39 15.70 -6.00
C VAL A 225 -7.20 16.95 -6.29
N THR A 226 -6.68 17.85 -7.12
CA THR A 226 -7.40 19.06 -7.54
C THR A 226 -8.72 18.72 -8.24
N LYS A 227 -8.68 17.78 -9.20
CA LYS A 227 -9.88 17.33 -9.93
C LYS A 227 -10.94 16.77 -8.99
N TRP A 228 -10.54 15.90 -8.03
CA TRP A 228 -11.48 15.34 -7.06
C TRP A 228 -12.04 16.40 -6.10
N ALA A 229 -11.21 17.36 -5.69
CA ALA A 229 -11.66 18.46 -4.84
C ALA A 229 -12.71 19.33 -5.52
N LEU A 230 -12.51 19.66 -6.81
CA LEU A 230 -13.46 20.44 -7.62
C LEU A 230 -14.73 19.65 -7.96
N ALA A 231 -14.61 18.34 -8.18
CA ALA A 231 -15.73 17.44 -8.44
C ALA A 231 -16.57 17.11 -7.19
N ARG A 232 -16.13 17.56 -6.00
CA ARG A 232 -16.93 17.43 -4.77
C ARG A 232 -18.27 18.14 -5.01
N PRO A 233 -19.42 17.45 -5.08
CA PRO A 233 -20.69 18.16 -4.94
C PRO A 233 -20.64 18.81 -3.55
N PHE A 234 -21.18 20.02 -3.43
CA PHE A 234 -21.44 20.66 -2.14
C PHE A 234 -22.32 19.70 -1.33
N ALA A 235 -21.70 18.74 -0.67
CA ALA A 235 -22.41 17.71 0.08
C ALA A 235 -23.02 18.41 1.28
N LYS A 236 -24.34 18.63 1.23
CA LYS A 236 -25.13 18.96 2.40
C LYS A 236 -24.68 18.04 3.54
N ARG A 237 -24.16 18.64 4.61
CA ARG A 237 -24.00 17.97 5.89
C ARG A 237 -25.33 17.29 6.18
N ARG A 238 -25.39 15.96 6.12
CA ARG A 238 -26.45 15.23 6.78
C ARG A 238 -26.19 15.40 8.28
N SER A 239 -27.03 16.22 8.89
CA SER A 239 -27.21 16.34 10.33
C SER A 239 -27.66 15.02 10.92
#